data_b364d86773c2493c86c98d6cfdc99281
#
_entry.id   b364d86773c2493c86c98d6cfdc99281
#
_cell.length_a   1.000
_cell.length_b   1.000
_cell.length_c   1.000
_cell.angle_alpha   90.00
_cell.angle_beta   90.00
_cell.angle_gamma   90.00
#
_symmetry.space_group_name_H-M   'P 1'
#
loop_
_entity.id
_entity.type
_entity.pdbx_description
1 polymer ?
#
loop_
_entity_poly.entity_id
_entity_poly.type
_entity_poly.pdbx_seq_one_letter_code
_entity_poly.pdbx_strand_id
1 'polypeptide(L)'
;IHDHSRELSGLKYIYSVISRRAGGLSIGVNLNVNNACNWQCIYCEIPNLTRGTPPPIELDVLEQELRFFLNEIIHGDYMEKNVSFEDRHLKDIAFSGNGEPTSAEEFPEVISIVKKLLGEFNLLHKIKIRLITNGSLMHQASVIKSVEMLKEMNGEVWFKVDAATEESIKTINQVNLKPHQILERLKNSANVCPTFVQTCIFNINGNGPSEKDINAYXXXN
;
A
#
# COMPACT_ATOMS: atom_id res chain seq x y z
N ILE A 1 1.06 20.16 -10.02
CA ILE A 1 0.23 19.24 -9.23
C ILE A 1 -0.40 18.30 -10.25
N HIS A 2 0.04 17.07 -10.29
CA HIS A 2 -0.53 16.08 -11.20
C HIS A 2 -1.77 15.48 -10.57
N ASP A 3 -2.82 15.41 -11.34
CA ASP A 3 -4.07 14.79 -10.93
C ASP A 3 -3.82 13.30 -10.69
N HIS A 4 -3.98 12.87 -9.45
CA HIS A 4 -3.90 11.47 -9.06
C HIS A 4 -5.30 10.83 -9.12
N SER A 5 -6.15 11.27 -10.05
CA SER A 5 -7.51 10.74 -10.13
C SER A 5 -7.45 9.23 -10.39
N ARG A 6 -8.01 8.48 -9.47
CA ARG A 6 -8.08 7.02 -9.52
C ARG A 6 -9.28 6.54 -10.35
N GLU A 7 -9.86 7.44 -11.16
CA GLU A 7 -11.11 7.19 -11.90
C GLU A 7 -10.90 6.67 -13.33
N LEU A 8 -9.66 6.32 -13.68
CA LEU A 8 -9.32 6.05 -15.08
C LEU A 8 -9.94 4.82 -15.71
N SER A 9 -10.60 3.95 -14.95
CA SER A 9 -11.09 2.70 -15.52
C SER A 9 -12.56 2.41 -15.25
N GLY A 10 -13.20 3.15 -14.35
CA GLY A 10 -14.52 2.79 -13.86
C GLY A 10 -14.54 1.51 -13.04
N LEU A 11 -13.36 0.99 -12.67
CA LEU A 11 -13.23 -0.22 -11.86
C LEU A 11 -13.33 0.12 -10.38
N LYS A 12 -13.83 -0.82 -9.58
CA LYS A 12 -14.08 -0.62 -8.16
C LYS A 12 -12.80 -0.73 -7.31
N TYR A 13 -11.99 -1.75 -7.60
CA TYR A 13 -10.83 -2.10 -6.78
C TYR A 13 -9.50 -1.80 -7.47
N ILE A 14 -9.47 -1.79 -8.80
CA ILE A 14 -8.22 -1.74 -9.58
C ILE A 14 -8.08 -0.37 -10.23
N TYR A 15 -6.87 0.21 -10.11
CA TYR A 15 -6.55 1.47 -10.76
C TYR A 15 -5.10 1.44 -11.23
N SER A 16 -4.71 2.38 -12.05
CA SER A 16 -3.34 2.46 -12.55
C SER A 16 -2.72 3.82 -12.26
N VAL A 17 -1.43 3.82 -12.03
CA VAL A 17 -0.66 5.06 -11.94
C VAL A 17 0.68 4.88 -12.65
N ILE A 18 1.21 5.97 -13.21
CA ILE A 18 2.59 5.99 -13.65
C ILE A 18 3.43 6.30 -12.41
N SER A 19 4.17 5.32 -11.96
CA SER A 19 4.95 5.41 -10.73
C SER A 19 6.36 5.91 -11.04
N ARG A 20 6.64 7.15 -10.65
CA ARG A 20 8.00 7.72 -10.79
C ARG A 20 9.04 6.90 -10.01
N ARG A 21 8.66 6.36 -8.86
CA ARG A 21 9.55 5.53 -8.04
C ARG A 21 9.85 4.18 -8.69
N ALA A 22 8.86 3.58 -9.33
CA ALA A 22 9.04 2.29 -9.99
C ALA A 22 9.60 2.45 -11.41
N GLY A 23 9.41 3.60 -12.02
CA GLY A 23 9.84 3.87 -13.40
C GLY A 23 8.98 3.14 -14.42
N GLY A 24 7.65 3.30 -14.32
CA GLY A 24 6.72 2.67 -15.23
C GLY A 24 5.33 2.53 -14.64
N LEU A 25 4.51 1.70 -15.26
CA LEU A 25 3.14 1.48 -14.84
C LEU A 25 3.06 0.64 -13.56
N SER A 26 2.27 1.10 -12.62
CA SER A 26 1.92 0.39 -11.38
C SER A 26 0.42 0.13 -11.38
N ILE A 27 0.01 -1.10 -11.06
CA ILE A 27 -1.40 -1.44 -10.84
C ILE A 27 -1.67 -1.31 -9.35
N GLY A 28 -2.60 -0.44 -8.97
CA GLY A 28 -3.03 -0.31 -7.59
C GLY A 28 -4.22 -1.20 -7.27
N VAL A 29 -4.21 -1.81 -6.09
CA VAL A 29 -5.33 -2.58 -5.55
C VAL A 29 -5.83 -1.82 -4.33
N ASN A 30 -6.99 -1.16 -4.47
CA ASN A 30 -7.61 -0.37 -3.41
C ASN A 30 -8.71 -1.19 -2.72
N LEU A 31 -8.45 -1.65 -1.51
CA LEU A 31 -9.42 -2.42 -0.73
C LEU A 31 -10.36 -1.51 0.08
N ASN A 32 -9.96 -0.26 0.32
CA ASN A 32 -10.71 0.68 1.15
C ASN A 32 -11.58 1.60 0.29
N VAL A 33 -12.51 1.01 -0.47
CA VAL A 33 -13.34 1.73 -1.45
C VAL A 33 -14.31 2.73 -0.81
N ASN A 34 -14.53 2.61 0.50
CA ASN A 34 -15.38 3.53 1.27
C ASN A 34 -14.59 4.70 1.89
N ASN A 35 -13.32 4.88 1.51
CA ASN A 35 -12.44 5.91 2.09
C ASN A 35 -12.32 5.80 3.61
N ALA A 36 -12.34 4.57 4.15
CA ALA A 36 -12.15 4.35 5.58
C ALA A 36 -10.73 3.83 5.84
N CYS A 37 -10.10 4.37 6.89
CA CYS A 37 -8.80 3.92 7.35
C CYS A 37 -8.83 3.82 8.88
N ASN A 38 -8.07 2.89 9.42
CA ASN A 38 -7.97 2.77 10.87
C ASN A 38 -7.08 3.86 11.51
N TRP A 39 -6.40 4.68 10.68
CA TRP A 39 -5.67 5.90 11.09
C TRP A 39 -6.28 7.13 10.40
N GLN A 40 -5.97 8.32 10.91
CA GLN A 40 -6.39 9.60 10.30
C GLN A 40 -5.20 10.57 10.23
N CYS A 41 -4.18 10.18 9.49
CA CYS A 41 -2.95 10.97 9.38
C CYS A 41 -3.24 12.37 8.84
N ILE A 42 -2.65 13.40 9.47
CA ILE A 42 -2.97 14.80 9.14
C ILE A 42 -2.54 15.19 7.72
N TYR A 43 -1.64 14.44 7.11
CA TYR A 43 -1.19 14.69 5.73
C TYR A 43 -1.95 13.87 4.69
N CYS A 44 -2.97 13.12 5.11
CA CYS A 44 -3.70 12.23 4.20
C CYS A 44 -4.54 13.02 3.21
N GLU A 45 -4.36 12.75 1.92
CA GLU A 45 -5.06 13.43 0.83
C GLU A 45 -6.34 12.72 0.39
N ILE A 46 -6.71 11.63 1.05
CA ILE A 46 -7.94 10.90 0.69
C ILE A 46 -9.15 11.77 1.07
N PRO A 47 -10.00 12.11 0.08
CA PRO A 47 -11.15 12.97 0.37
C PRO A 47 -12.16 12.26 1.26
N ASN A 48 -12.73 13.02 2.20
CA ASN A 48 -13.77 12.51 3.11
C ASN A 48 -13.34 11.26 3.86
N LEU A 49 -12.05 11.17 4.22
CA LEU A 49 -11.53 10.02 4.97
C LEU A 49 -12.30 9.85 6.28
N THR A 50 -12.77 8.62 6.54
CA THR A 50 -13.43 8.28 7.79
C THR A 50 -12.61 7.25 8.56
N ARG A 51 -12.77 7.23 9.89
CA ARG A 51 -12.12 6.20 10.70
C ARG A 51 -12.93 4.90 10.61
N GLY A 52 -12.27 3.80 10.23
CA GLY A 52 -12.95 2.53 10.09
C GLY A 52 -12.17 1.52 9.28
N THR A 53 -12.90 0.51 8.80
CA THR A 53 -12.36 -0.57 7.98
C THR A 53 -13.10 -0.61 6.64
N PRO A 54 -12.56 -1.30 5.63
CA PRO A 54 -13.28 -1.45 4.36
C PRO A 54 -14.54 -2.30 4.53
N PRO A 55 -15.51 -2.18 3.62
CA PRO A 55 -16.62 -3.12 3.58
C PRO A 55 -16.13 -4.49 3.10
N PRO A 56 -16.93 -5.55 3.25
CA PRO A 56 -16.56 -6.86 2.71
C PRO A 56 -16.14 -6.76 1.25
N ILE A 57 -15.05 -7.43 0.89
CA ILE A 57 -14.49 -7.37 -0.46
C ILE A 57 -15.26 -8.37 -1.36
N GLU A 58 -15.75 -7.87 -2.49
CA GLU A 58 -16.37 -8.74 -3.52
C GLU A 58 -15.24 -9.41 -4.31
N LEU A 59 -14.77 -10.54 -3.80
CA LEU A 59 -13.59 -11.23 -4.34
C LEU A 59 -13.71 -11.55 -5.83
N ASP A 60 -14.89 -11.97 -6.28
CA ASP A 60 -15.14 -12.26 -7.69
C ASP A 60 -15.01 -11.01 -8.57
N VAL A 61 -15.51 -9.88 -8.08
CA VAL A 61 -15.38 -8.60 -8.80
C VAL A 61 -13.90 -8.19 -8.87
N LEU A 62 -13.21 -8.26 -7.75
CA LEU A 62 -11.77 -7.92 -7.70
C LEU A 62 -10.97 -8.80 -8.65
N GLU A 63 -11.22 -10.12 -8.66
CA GLU A 63 -10.52 -11.03 -9.56
C GLU A 63 -10.81 -10.70 -11.03
N GLN A 64 -12.08 -10.45 -11.38
CA GLN A 64 -12.47 -10.09 -12.74
C GLN A 64 -11.81 -8.78 -13.19
N GLU A 65 -11.81 -7.77 -12.33
CA GLU A 65 -11.19 -6.47 -12.64
C GLU A 65 -9.69 -6.60 -12.86
N LEU A 66 -9.00 -7.29 -11.97
CA LEU A 66 -7.55 -7.46 -12.10
C LEU A 66 -7.20 -8.30 -13.34
N ARG A 67 -7.95 -9.37 -13.60
CA ARG A 67 -7.77 -10.20 -14.80
C ARG A 67 -7.98 -9.38 -16.06
N PHE A 68 -9.06 -8.61 -16.12
CA PHE A 68 -9.37 -7.74 -17.26
C PHE A 68 -8.24 -6.76 -17.49
N PHE A 69 -7.77 -6.08 -16.42
CA PHE A 69 -6.76 -5.04 -16.54
C PHE A 69 -5.39 -5.61 -16.95
N LEU A 70 -5.02 -6.77 -16.40
CA LEU A 70 -3.79 -7.47 -16.81
C LEU A 70 -3.86 -7.86 -18.29
N ASN A 71 -5.00 -8.34 -18.74
CA ASN A 71 -5.19 -8.70 -20.15
C ASN A 71 -5.01 -7.47 -21.06
N GLU A 72 -5.61 -6.34 -20.69
CA GLU A 72 -5.50 -5.11 -21.47
C GLU A 72 -4.06 -4.57 -21.53
N ILE A 73 -3.30 -4.73 -20.43
CA ILE A 73 -1.90 -4.29 -20.36
C ILE A 73 -1.00 -5.20 -21.21
N ILE A 74 -1.22 -6.52 -21.16
CA ILE A 74 -0.28 -7.51 -21.73
C ILE A 74 -0.64 -7.84 -23.19
N HIS A 75 -1.92 -7.95 -23.51
CA HIS A 75 -2.39 -8.41 -24.81
C HIS A 75 -3.18 -7.34 -25.58
N GLY A 76 -3.69 -6.33 -24.88
CA GLY A 76 -4.45 -5.24 -25.49
C GLY A 76 -3.56 -4.05 -25.85
N ASP A 77 -4.19 -2.91 -26.06
CA ASP A 77 -3.51 -1.69 -26.49
C ASP A 77 -3.44 -0.61 -25.39
N TYR A 78 -3.73 -0.99 -24.12
CA TYR A 78 -3.77 -0.05 -23.01
C TYR A 78 -2.46 0.73 -22.88
N MET A 79 -1.32 0.03 -22.94
CA MET A 79 0.00 0.64 -22.83
C MET A 79 0.23 1.68 -23.93
N GLU A 80 -0.15 1.36 -25.17
CA GLU A 80 0.05 2.26 -26.31
C GLU A 80 -0.81 3.51 -26.20
N LYS A 81 -2.04 3.36 -25.72
CA LYS A 81 -3.02 4.46 -25.67
C LYS A 81 -2.83 5.38 -24.46
N ASN A 82 -2.35 4.84 -23.34
CA ASN A 82 -2.43 5.56 -22.05
C ASN A 82 -1.08 5.81 -21.38
N VAL A 83 0.01 5.23 -21.90
CA VAL A 83 1.31 5.29 -21.23
C VAL A 83 2.38 5.82 -22.18
N SER A 84 3.18 6.78 -21.72
CA SER A 84 4.31 7.31 -22.51
C SER A 84 5.30 6.19 -22.86
N PHE A 85 5.95 6.26 -23.99
CA PHE A 85 6.83 5.20 -24.50
C PHE A 85 7.85 4.73 -23.45
N GLU A 86 8.44 5.69 -22.72
CA GLU A 86 9.47 5.41 -21.71
C GLU A 86 8.95 4.63 -20.50
N ASP A 87 7.65 4.77 -20.22
CA ASP A 87 7.02 4.19 -19.03
C ASP A 87 6.24 2.89 -19.32
N ARG A 88 6.28 2.39 -20.56
CA ARG A 88 5.52 1.21 -20.99
C ARG A 88 6.09 -0.10 -20.45
N HIS A 89 6.25 -0.16 -19.15
CA HIS A 89 6.69 -1.35 -18.43
C HIS A 89 5.81 -1.55 -17.20
N LEU A 90 5.15 -2.70 -17.10
CA LEU A 90 4.44 -3.05 -15.87
C LEU A 90 5.49 -3.39 -14.80
N LYS A 91 5.57 -2.58 -13.77
CA LYS A 91 6.62 -2.68 -12.73
C LYS A 91 6.15 -3.40 -11.49
N ASP A 92 4.92 -3.14 -11.07
CA ASP A 92 4.43 -3.75 -9.84
C ASP A 92 2.90 -3.79 -9.77
N ILE A 93 2.42 -4.59 -8.83
CA ILE A 93 1.07 -4.50 -8.28
C ILE A 93 1.24 -4.03 -6.84
N ALA A 94 0.57 -2.94 -6.48
CA ALA A 94 0.70 -2.32 -5.16
C ALA A 94 -0.64 -2.37 -4.41
N PHE A 95 -0.64 -3.03 -3.26
CA PHE A 95 -1.74 -2.95 -2.31
C PHE A 95 -1.63 -1.58 -1.64
N SER A 96 -2.39 -0.63 -2.15
CA SER A 96 -2.42 0.75 -1.67
C SER A 96 -3.75 1.35 -2.11
N GLY A 97 -4.18 2.40 -1.44
CA GLY A 97 -5.45 3.00 -1.82
C GLY A 97 -5.93 4.00 -0.80
N ASN A 98 -7.21 3.93 -0.51
CA ASN A 98 -7.87 4.95 0.29
C ASN A 98 -7.87 4.65 1.80
N GLY A 99 -7.06 3.65 2.24
CA GLY A 99 -6.94 3.30 3.65
C GLY A 99 -5.87 2.25 3.89
N GLU A 100 -6.00 1.50 4.97
CA GLU A 100 -5.05 0.44 5.36
C GLU A 100 -5.46 -0.90 4.73
N PRO A 101 -4.70 -1.43 3.76
CA PRO A 101 -5.10 -2.65 3.06
C PRO A 101 -5.25 -3.88 3.98
N THR A 102 -4.38 -4.00 5.00
CA THR A 102 -4.41 -5.16 5.89
C THR A 102 -5.63 -5.17 6.81
N SER A 103 -6.45 -4.10 6.81
CA SER A 103 -7.68 -4.04 7.60
C SER A 103 -8.87 -4.73 6.91
N ALA A 104 -8.73 -5.14 5.66
CA ALA A 104 -9.75 -5.95 4.97
C ALA A 104 -9.69 -7.39 5.53
N GLU A 105 -10.83 -7.93 5.91
CA GLU A 105 -10.90 -9.31 6.43
C GLU A 105 -10.44 -10.31 5.36
N GLU A 106 -10.75 -10.03 4.09
CA GLU A 106 -10.42 -10.86 2.95
C GLU A 106 -9.00 -10.63 2.42
N PHE A 107 -8.15 -9.88 3.12
CA PHE A 107 -6.79 -9.61 2.66
C PHE A 107 -6.03 -10.89 2.27
N PRO A 108 -6.09 -12.00 3.05
CA PRO A 108 -5.42 -13.24 2.65
C PRO A 108 -5.93 -13.81 1.32
N GLU A 109 -7.25 -13.76 1.11
CA GLU A 109 -7.87 -14.26 -0.12
C GLU A 109 -7.47 -13.39 -1.32
N VAL A 110 -7.41 -12.07 -1.12
CA VAL A 110 -6.95 -11.14 -2.19
C VAL A 110 -5.51 -11.45 -2.59
N ILE A 111 -4.63 -11.71 -1.61
CA ILE A 111 -3.23 -12.12 -1.89
C ILE A 111 -3.23 -13.40 -2.74
N SER A 112 -4.07 -14.38 -2.40
CA SER A 112 -4.17 -15.64 -3.14
C SER A 112 -4.65 -15.42 -4.59
N ILE A 113 -5.61 -14.53 -4.79
CA ILE A 113 -6.11 -14.16 -6.13
C ILE A 113 -4.97 -13.53 -6.95
N VAL A 114 -4.23 -12.59 -6.36
CA VAL A 114 -3.10 -11.96 -7.06
C VAL A 114 -2.05 -13.01 -7.45
N LYS A 115 -1.70 -13.92 -6.53
CA LYS A 115 -0.74 -15.01 -6.81
C LYS A 115 -1.21 -15.88 -7.99
N LYS A 116 -2.48 -16.27 -7.98
CA LYS A 116 -3.10 -17.07 -9.06
C LYS A 116 -2.97 -16.34 -10.41
N LEU A 117 -3.38 -15.08 -10.46
CA LEU A 117 -3.36 -14.29 -11.70
C LEU A 117 -1.93 -14.04 -12.20
N LEU A 118 -0.98 -13.78 -11.29
CA LEU A 118 0.43 -13.66 -11.69
C LEU A 118 0.94 -14.94 -12.36
N GLY A 119 0.51 -16.10 -11.87
CA GLY A 119 0.84 -17.38 -12.50
C GLY A 119 0.23 -17.50 -13.89
N GLU A 120 -1.06 -17.21 -14.03
CA GLU A 120 -1.79 -17.29 -15.29
C GLU A 120 -1.20 -16.38 -16.38
N PHE A 121 -0.77 -15.17 -15.98
CA PHE A 121 -0.19 -14.20 -16.92
C PHE A 121 1.34 -14.29 -17.04
N ASN A 122 1.93 -15.31 -16.42
CA ASN A 122 3.38 -15.55 -16.47
C ASN A 122 4.18 -14.34 -15.95
N LEU A 123 3.68 -13.71 -14.88
CA LEU A 123 4.28 -12.52 -14.25
C LEU A 123 4.95 -12.84 -12.91
N LEU A 124 4.78 -14.05 -12.40
CA LEU A 124 5.35 -14.45 -11.12
C LEU A 124 6.86 -14.23 -11.14
N HIS A 125 7.38 -13.52 -10.13
CA HIS A 125 8.79 -13.14 -9.99
C HIS A 125 9.32 -12.15 -11.05
N LYS A 126 8.49 -11.73 -12.02
CA LYS A 126 8.92 -10.77 -13.05
C LYS A 126 8.61 -9.32 -12.68
N ILE A 127 7.58 -9.12 -11.86
CA ILE A 127 7.23 -7.79 -11.35
C ILE A 127 7.26 -7.81 -9.83
N LYS A 128 7.27 -6.64 -9.21
CA LYS A 128 7.21 -6.52 -7.75
C LYS A 128 5.76 -6.56 -7.26
N ILE A 129 5.56 -7.13 -6.08
CA ILE A 129 4.28 -7.01 -5.37
C ILE A 129 4.55 -6.17 -4.12
N ARG A 130 3.87 -5.05 -3.98
CA ARG A 130 4.14 -4.09 -2.89
C ARG A 130 2.94 -3.95 -1.98
N LEU A 131 3.19 -4.07 -0.69
CA LEU A 131 2.21 -3.73 0.32
C LEU A 131 2.62 -2.39 0.95
N ILE A 132 1.80 -1.36 0.77
CA ILE A 132 2.02 -0.07 1.42
C ILE A 132 1.08 -0.04 2.62
N THR A 133 1.64 -0.02 3.83
CA THR A 133 0.88 -0.25 5.06
C THR A 133 1.33 0.68 6.18
N ASN A 134 0.39 1.06 7.03
CA ASN A 134 0.73 1.74 8.28
C ASN A 134 1.23 0.76 9.36
N GLY A 135 1.22 -0.53 9.07
CA GLY A 135 1.76 -1.57 9.92
C GLY A 135 0.96 -1.88 11.17
N SER A 136 -0.17 -1.22 11.36
CA SER A 136 -0.95 -1.32 12.61
C SER A 136 -1.39 -2.74 12.95
N LEU A 137 -1.52 -3.61 11.96
CA LEU A 137 -2.01 -4.97 12.15
C LEU A 137 -0.93 -6.04 12.02
N MET A 138 0.36 -5.67 11.95
CA MET A 138 1.49 -6.62 11.86
C MET A 138 1.75 -7.40 13.16
N HIS A 139 0.83 -7.35 14.10
CA HIS A 139 0.81 -8.24 15.27
C HIS A 139 -0.18 -9.40 15.10
N GLN A 140 -1.00 -9.37 14.05
CA GLN A 140 -2.01 -10.40 13.79
C GLN A 140 -1.43 -11.52 12.93
N ALA A 141 -1.61 -12.77 13.36
CA ALA A 141 -1.06 -13.94 12.68
C ALA A 141 -1.53 -14.07 11.23
N SER A 142 -2.80 -13.75 10.95
CA SER A 142 -3.36 -13.81 9.60
C SER A 142 -2.67 -12.81 8.66
N VAL A 143 -2.40 -11.59 9.16
CA VAL A 143 -1.71 -10.56 8.38
C VAL A 143 -0.25 -10.99 8.11
N ILE A 144 0.46 -11.48 9.13
CA ILE A 144 1.85 -11.94 8.97
C ILE A 144 1.93 -13.09 7.95
N LYS A 145 0.99 -14.04 8.00
CA LYS A 145 0.93 -15.15 7.04
C LYS A 145 0.73 -14.63 5.61
N SER A 146 -0.13 -13.61 5.43
CA SER A 146 -0.33 -12.99 4.12
C SER A 146 0.95 -12.28 3.63
N VAL A 147 1.68 -11.65 4.55
CA VAL A 147 2.96 -10.99 4.23
C VAL A 147 4.04 -12.03 3.85
N GLU A 148 4.04 -13.21 4.47
CA GLU A 148 4.90 -14.32 4.03
C GLU A 148 4.58 -14.73 2.59
N MET A 149 3.30 -14.81 2.23
CA MET A 149 2.89 -15.13 0.85
C MET A 149 3.39 -14.09 -0.15
N LEU A 150 3.43 -12.81 0.25
CA LEU A 150 4.00 -11.75 -0.61
C LEU A 150 5.46 -12.04 -0.95
N LYS A 151 6.25 -12.46 0.04
CA LYS A 151 7.66 -12.79 -0.17
C LYS A 151 7.83 -13.86 -1.26
N GLU A 152 6.94 -14.85 -1.28
CA GLU A 152 6.96 -15.93 -2.28
C GLU A 152 6.72 -15.43 -3.70
N MET A 153 6.18 -14.22 -3.86
CA MET A 153 5.82 -13.61 -5.15
C MET A 153 6.75 -12.45 -5.54
N ASN A 154 7.98 -12.40 -5.02
CA ASN A 154 8.88 -11.26 -5.22
C ASN A 154 8.34 -9.99 -4.53
N GLY A 155 7.64 -10.19 -3.41
CA GLY A 155 6.99 -9.09 -2.69
C GLY A 155 7.87 -8.33 -1.75
N GLU A 156 7.43 -7.14 -1.40
CA GLU A 156 8.08 -6.27 -0.42
C GLU A 156 7.03 -5.43 0.32
N VAL A 157 7.35 -5.07 1.55
CA VAL A 157 6.48 -4.21 2.38
C VAL A 157 7.10 -2.82 2.45
N TRP A 158 6.29 -1.80 2.22
CA TRP A 158 6.63 -0.39 2.44
C TRP A 158 5.86 0.04 3.69
N PHE A 159 6.56 0.01 4.82
CA PHE A 159 5.99 0.18 6.16
C PHE A 159 6.14 1.64 6.58
N LYS A 160 5.03 2.29 6.89
CA LYS A 160 5.01 3.71 7.24
C LYS A 160 5.43 3.93 8.69
N VAL A 161 6.50 4.72 8.88
CA VAL A 161 6.94 5.21 10.19
C VAL A 161 7.11 6.73 10.05
N ASP A 162 6.10 7.48 10.41
CA ASP A 162 6.09 8.94 10.22
C ASP A 162 6.58 9.69 11.46
N ALA A 163 6.59 9.02 12.62
CA ALA A 163 6.93 9.64 13.90
C ALA A 163 7.45 8.57 14.85
N ALA A 164 8.28 8.99 15.81
CA ALA A 164 8.94 8.07 16.75
C ALA A 164 8.75 8.44 18.23
N THR A 165 7.97 9.49 18.53
CA THR A 165 7.55 9.80 19.90
C THR A 165 6.05 9.63 20.05
N GLU A 166 5.56 9.32 21.25
CA GLU A 166 4.11 9.19 21.49
C GLU A 166 3.36 10.45 21.09
N GLU A 167 3.93 11.61 21.40
CA GLU A 167 3.34 12.91 21.10
C GLU A 167 3.19 13.11 19.58
N SER A 168 4.25 12.83 18.82
CA SER A 168 4.23 13.00 17.38
C SER A 168 3.37 11.95 16.68
N ILE A 169 3.37 10.70 17.16
CA ILE A 169 2.47 9.66 16.64
C ILE A 169 1.01 10.11 16.81
N LYS A 170 0.67 10.60 18.00
CA LYS A 170 -0.69 11.07 18.28
C LYS A 170 -1.05 12.29 17.42
N THR A 171 -0.11 13.21 17.23
CA THR A 171 -0.34 14.43 16.44
C THR A 171 -0.45 14.12 14.94
N ILE A 172 0.51 13.35 14.40
CA ILE A 172 0.64 13.13 12.95
C ILE A 172 -0.31 12.03 12.47
N ASN A 173 -0.31 10.88 13.16
CA ASN A 173 -1.08 9.71 12.71
C ASN A 173 -2.46 9.62 13.39
N GLN A 174 -2.68 10.40 14.44
CA GLN A 174 -3.93 10.47 15.22
C GLN A 174 -4.34 9.11 15.82
N VAL A 175 -3.35 8.40 16.37
CA VAL A 175 -3.55 7.11 17.03
C VAL A 175 -2.81 7.06 18.36
N ASN A 176 -3.28 6.21 19.25
CA ASN A 176 -2.66 6.00 20.57
C ASN A 176 -1.78 4.75 20.53
N LEU A 177 -0.66 4.86 19.79
CA LEU A 177 0.34 3.78 19.70
C LEU A 177 1.64 4.23 20.37
N LYS A 178 2.29 3.30 21.04
CA LYS A 178 3.60 3.53 21.62
C LYS A 178 4.69 3.25 20.59
N PRO A 179 5.82 3.96 20.64
CA PRO A 179 6.93 3.71 19.70
C PRO A 179 7.38 2.25 19.66
N HIS A 180 7.47 1.59 20.85
CA HIS A 180 7.89 0.19 20.89
C HIS A 180 6.93 -0.75 20.16
N GLN A 181 5.62 -0.43 20.12
CA GLN A 181 4.64 -1.24 19.39
C GLN A 181 4.85 -1.11 17.87
N ILE A 182 5.19 0.09 17.40
CA ILE A 182 5.50 0.31 15.97
C ILE A 182 6.77 -0.47 15.61
N LEU A 183 7.80 -0.40 16.47
CA LEU A 183 9.05 -1.12 16.25
C LEU A 183 8.84 -2.64 16.24
N GLU A 184 8.04 -3.17 17.18
CA GLU A 184 7.70 -4.59 17.24
C GLU A 184 7.02 -5.04 15.93
N ARG A 185 6.04 -4.28 15.47
CA ARG A 185 5.31 -4.58 14.24
C ARG A 185 6.19 -4.49 13.01
N LEU A 186 7.10 -3.51 12.97
CA LEU A 186 8.09 -3.39 11.90
C LEU A 186 9.00 -4.63 11.87
N LYS A 187 9.48 -5.07 13.04
CA LYS A 187 10.31 -6.28 13.16
C LYS A 187 9.53 -7.52 12.71
N ASN A 188 8.25 -7.64 13.08
CA ASN A 188 7.41 -8.76 12.64
C ASN A 188 7.35 -8.82 11.10
N SER A 189 7.13 -7.68 10.46
CA SER A 189 7.12 -7.59 9.00
C SER A 189 8.49 -7.97 8.41
N ALA A 190 9.57 -7.36 8.93
CA ALA A 190 10.92 -7.55 8.41
C ALA A 190 11.42 -8.99 8.56
N ASN A 191 10.95 -9.71 9.57
CA ASN A 191 11.31 -11.12 9.78
C ASN A 191 10.77 -12.04 8.68
N VAL A 192 9.67 -11.67 8.03
CA VAL A 192 8.98 -12.56 7.08
C VAL A 192 9.06 -12.07 5.63
N CYS A 193 9.30 -10.77 5.40
CA CYS A 193 9.28 -10.22 4.03
C CYS A 193 10.25 -9.02 3.97
N PRO A 194 10.95 -8.80 2.84
CA PRO A 194 11.74 -7.57 2.68
C PRO A 194 10.87 -6.34 3.00
N THR A 195 11.30 -5.56 3.96
CA THR A 195 10.53 -4.44 4.48
C THR A 195 11.36 -3.16 4.40
N PHE A 196 10.78 -2.11 3.82
CA PHE A 196 11.38 -0.79 3.68
C PHE A 196 10.55 0.22 4.47
N VAL A 197 11.22 1.07 5.25
CA VAL A 197 10.53 2.13 5.97
C VAL A 197 10.24 3.28 5.02
N GLN A 198 9.01 3.76 5.05
CA GLN A 198 8.56 4.92 4.29
C GLN A 198 8.11 5.99 5.28
N THR A 199 8.67 7.20 5.16
CA THR A 199 8.39 8.30 6.09
C THR A 199 7.90 9.52 5.30
N CYS A 200 6.82 10.13 5.77
CA CYS A 200 6.35 11.42 5.25
C CYS A 200 6.94 12.53 6.11
N ILE A 201 7.81 13.35 5.53
CA ILE A 201 8.44 14.48 6.22
C ILE A 201 7.82 15.77 5.68
N PHE A 202 7.32 16.60 6.57
CA PHE A 202 6.64 17.86 6.21
C PHE A 202 6.71 18.85 7.36
N ASN A 203 6.35 20.08 7.09
CA ASN A 203 6.30 21.14 8.09
C ASN A 203 4.88 21.26 8.67
N ILE A 204 4.80 21.37 9.98
CA ILE A 204 3.54 21.69 10.69
C ILE A 204 3.65 23.13 11.17
N ASN A 205 2.81 24.01 10.65
CA ASN A 205 2.82 25.44 10.97
C ASN A 205 4.22 26.06 10.75
N GLY A 206 4.88 25.66 9.67
CA GLY A 206 6.20 26.20 9.31
C GLY A 206 7.39 25.54 10.00
N ASN A 207 7.15 24.61 10.91
CA ASN A 207 8.20 23.92 11.66
C ASN A 207 8.34 22.47 11.20
N GLY A 208 9.55 22.03 10.92
CA GLY A 208 9.85 20.63 10.61
C GLY A 208 9.83 19.75 11.87
N PRO A 209 10.19 18.47 11.74
CA PRO A 209 10.27 17.58 12.89
C PRO A 209 11.20 18.14 13.97
N SER A 210 10.81 17.99 15.23
CA SER A 210 11.63 18.47 16.34
C SER A 210 12.91 17.65 16.48
N GLU A 211 13.94 18.23 17.10
CA GLU A 211 15.18 17.52 17.39
C GLU A 211 14.93 16.24 18.21
N LYS A 212 13.96 16.32 19.13
CA LYS A 212 13.50 15.16 19.92
C LYS A 212 12.96 14.05 19.04
N ASP A 213 12.13 14.40 18.03
CA ASP A 213 11.56 13.42 17.11
C ASP A 213 12.62 12.80 16.21
N ILE A 214 13.54 13.64 15.71
CA ILE A 214 14.64 13.18 14.86
C ILE A 214 15.51 12.19 15.65
N ASN A 215 15.89 12.53 16.88
CA ASN A 215 16.70 11.68 17.74
C ASN A 215 15.98 10.37 18.09
N ALA A 216 14.69 10.42 18.38
CA ALA A 216 13.89 9.22 18.63
C ALA A 216 13.78 8.33 17.38
N TYR A 217 13.65 8.95 16.25
CA TYR A 217 13.61 8.20 14.98
C TYR A 217 14.93 7.48 14.71
N UNK A 218 15.95 8.11 14.93
CA UNK A 218 17.22 7.55 14.77
C UNK A 218 17.55 6.54 15.79
N UNK A 219 16.95 6.45 16.83
CA UNK A 219 17.11 5.49 17.80
C UNK A 219 16.22 4.31 17.62
N UNK A 220 15.34 4.43 16.72
CA UNK A 220 14.51 3.43 16.33
C UNK A 220 15.08 2.51 15.37
N ASN A 221 16.19 2.94 14.87
CA ASN A 221 16.98 2.17 13.94
C ASN A 221 18.17 1.48 14.60
#